data_585c0b1d2328710b91c53eb72dad9070
#
_entry.id   585c0b1d2328710b91c53eb72dad9070
#
_cell.length_a   1.000
_cell.length_b   1.000
_cell.length_c   1.000
_cell.angle_alpha   90.00
_cell.angle_beta   90.00
_cell.angle_gamma   90.00
#
_symmetry.space_group_name_H-M   'P 1'
#
loop_
_entity.id
_entity.type
_entity.pdbx_description
1 polymer ?
#
loop_
_entity_poly.entity_id
_entity_poly.type
_entity_poly.pdbx_seq_one_letter_code
_entity_poly.pdbx_strand_id
1 'polypeptide(L)'
;MNNKVGHKIPSINLKSFLTLATVILFGILTIWWIVLFFIKSEYQNVIWLASYQIVALWGGVLGLFVIGRLWGGLRSIAGRAVTCFSLGLLMQVLGQSVYDFYTIFLRVEIPYPSLADLGFFGSIPFYIYGIILLGRTSGIRF
;
A
#
# COMPACT_ATOMS: atom_id res chain seq x y z
N MET A 1 -1.94 -45.53 -30.42
CA MET A 1 -2.65 -45.00 -29.24
C MET A 1 -1.62 -44.27 -28.39
N ASN A 2 -1.55 -42.93 -28.52
CA ASN A 2 -0.53 -42.12 -27.83
C ASN A 2 -1.26 -41.22 -26.85
N ASN A 3 -1.38 -41.68 -25.59
CA ASN A 3 -2.08 -40.99 -24.52
C ASN A 3 -1.08 -39.96 -23.90
N LYS A 4 -1.02 -38.75 -24.43
CA LYS A 4 -0.33 -37.66 -23.78
C LYS A 4 -1.18 -37.20 -22.60
N VAL A 5 -0.87 -37.71 -21.41
CA VAL A 5 -1.33 -37.15 -20.15
C VAL A 5 -0.71 -35.78 -19.99
N GLY A 6 -1.41 -34.76 -20.44
CA GLY A 6 -1.03 -33.37 -20.23
C GLY A 6 -1.19 -33.07 -18.73
N HIS A 7 -0.10 -32.99 -18.00
CA HIS A 7 -0.05 -32.48 -16.64
C HIS A 7 -0.47 -31.00 -16.71
N LYS A 8 -1.77 -30.74 -16.48
CA LYS A 8 -2.28 -29.37 -16.25
C LYS A 8 -1.70 -28.90 -14.91
N ILE A 9 -0.63 -28.10 -14.99
CA ILE A 9 -0.16 -27.33 -13.85
C ILE A 9 -1.35 -26.48 -13.40
N PRO A 10 -1.81 -26.57 -12.12
CA PRO A 10 -2.92 -25.77 -11.65
C PRO A 10 -2.53 -24.29 -11.81
N SER A 11 -3.23 -23.56 -12.68
CA SER A 11 -3.05 -22.13 -12.82
C SER A 11 -3.51 -21.51 -11.51
N ILE A 12 -2.55 -21.12 -10.65
CA ILE A 12 -2.83 -20.37 -9.43
C ILE A 12 -3.60 -19.14 -9.87
N ASN A 13 -4.84 -19.02 -9.41
CA ASN A 13 -5.65 -17.86 -9.72
C ASN A 13 -4.96 -16.64 -9.08
N LEU A 14 -4.44 -15.73 -9.91
CA LEU A 14 -3.69 -14.55 -9.47
C LEU A 14 -4.43 -13.78 -8.36
N LYS A 15 -5.75 -13.68 -8.45
CA LYS A 15 -6.57 -13.02 -7.42
C LYS A 15 -6.46 -13.73 -6.07
N SER A 16 -6.59 -15.07 -6.06
CA SER A 16 -6.47 -15.87 -4.85
C SER A 16 -5.07 -15.77 -4.24
N PHE A 17 -4.02 -15.79 -5.07
CA PHE A 17 -2.65 -15.61 -4.62
C PHE A 17 -2.42 -14.24 -3.97
N LEU A 18 -2.88 -13.15 -4.60
CA LEU A 18 -2.72 -11.80 -4.08
C LEU A 18 -3.50 -11.60 -2.77
N THR A 19 -4.71 -12.15 -2.67
CA THR A 19 -5.50 -12.11 -1.44
C THR A 19 -4.78 -12.84 -0.32
N LEU A 20 -4.30 -14.06 -0.58
CA LEU A 20 -3.55 -14.83 0.41
C LEU A 20 -2.28 -14.10 0.86
N ALA A 21 -1.49 -13.57 -0.06
CA ALA A 21 -0.27 -12.81 0.25
C ALA A 21 -0.57 -11.58 1.11
N THR A 22 -1.67 -10.86 0.83
CA THR A 22 -2.10 -9.72 1.64
C THR A 22 -2.52 -10.12 3.05
N VAL A 23 -3.27 -11.22 3.19
CA VAL A 23 -3.68 -11.75 4.50
C VAL A 23 -2.46 -12.21 5.32
N ILE A 24 -1.51 -12.90 4.67
CA ILE A 24 -0.27 -13.33 5.33
C ILE A 24 0.54 -12.11 5.79
N LEU A 25 0.71 -11.10 4.93
CA LEU A 25 1.42 -9.86 5.27
C LEU A 25 0.78 -9.19 6.49
N PHE A 26 -0.56 -9.07 6.51
CA PHE A 26 -1.30 -8.50 7.63
C PHE A 26 -1.09 -9.33 8.91
N GLY A 27 -1.15 -10.66 8.82
CA GLY A 27 -0.88 -11.56 9.95
C GLY A 27 0.52 -11.38 10.52
N ILE A 28 1.55 -11.32 9.66
CA ILE A 28 2.94 -11.10 10.08
C ILE A 28 3.09 -9.77 10.80
N LEU A 29 2.51 -8.67 10.28
CA LEU A 29 2.58 -7.37 10.92
C LEU A 29 1.82 -7.31 12.24
N THR A 30 0.70 -8.02 12.35
CA THR A 30 -0.03 -8.13 13.61
C THR A 30 0.80 -8.85 14.68
N ILE A 31 1.43 -9.96 14.31
CA ILE A 31 2.33 -10.70 15.21
C ILE A 31 3.51 -9.80 15.59
N TRP A 32 4.10 -9.10 14.63
CA TRP A 32 5.20 -8.16 14.86
C TRP A 32 4.81 -7.04 15.84
N TRP A 33 3.63 -6.46 15.68
CA TRP A 33 3.11 -5.46 16.61
C TRP A 33 2.96 -6.02 18.03
N ILE A 34 2.41 -7.24 18.16
CA ILE A 34 2.28 -7.91 19.45
C ILE A 34 3.66 -8.13 20.09
N VAL A 35 4.64 -8.61 19.32
CA VAL A 35 6.01 -8.81 19.79
C VAL A 35 6.62 -7.50 20.32
N LEU A 36 6.47 -6.42 19.55
CA LEU A 36 6.96 -5.10 19.97
C LEU A 36 6.27 -4.61 21.25
N PHE A 37 4.97 -4.89 21.41
CA PHE A 37 4.23 -4.52 22.61
C PHE A 37 4.79 -5.15 23.89
N PHE A 38 5.28 -6.39 23.81
CA PHE A 38 5.89 -7.08 24.94
C PHE A 38 7.35 -6.70 25.21
N ILE A 39 8.10 -6.28 24.17
CA ILE A 39 9.53 -5.96 24.32
C ILE A 39 9.78 -4.65 25.08
N LYS A 40 8.81 -3.71 25.08
CA LYS A 40 8.90 -2.40 25.77
C LYS A 40 10.24 -1.69 25.54
N SER A 41 10.68 -1.60 24.30
CA SER A 41 11.89 -0.88 23.91
C SER A 41 11.64 0.62 23.84
N GLU A 42 12.61 1.43 24.21
CA GLU A 42 12.58 2.90 24.02
C GLU A 42 12.32 3.28 22.56
N TYR A 43 12.79 2.46 21.62
CA TYR A 43 12.61 2.67 20.18
C TYR A 43 11.39 1.95 19.59
N GLN A 44 10.52 1.38 20.42
CA GLN A 44 9.36 0.58 19.98
C GLN A 44 8.48 1.32 18.96
N ASN A 45 8.15 2.59 19.24
CA ASN A 45 7.32 3.39 18.35
C ASN A 45 7.98 3.65 17.01
N VAL A 46 9.28 3.93 17.00
CA VAL A 46 10.04 4.20 15.77
C VAL A 46 10.14 2.94 14.91
N ILE A 47 10.41 1.79 15.52
CA ILE A 47 10.44 0.50 14.82
C ILE A 47 9.08 0.17 14.23
N TRP A 48 7.99 0.43 14.97
CA TRP A 48 6.64 0.21 14.46
C TRP A 48 6.32 1.14 13.29
N LEU A 49 6.62 2.43 13.43
CA LEU A 49 6.42 3.44 12.39
C LEU A 49 7.15 3.07 11.09
N ALA A 50 8.39 2.61 11.18
CA ALA A 50 9.15 2.13 10.02
C ALA A 50 8.58 0.84 9.41
N SER A 51 7.96 -0.02 10.22
CA SER A 51 7.49 -1.34 9.78
C SER A 51 6.13 -1.28 9.08
N TYR A 52 5.16 -0.53 9.61
CA TYR A 52 3.79 -0.57 9.10
C TYR A 52 3.65 0.03 7.68
N GLN A 53 4.56 0.92 7.27
CA GLN A 53 4.56 1.49 5.92
C GLN A 53 4.67 0.43 4.81
N ILE A 54 5.16 -0.78 5.14
CA ILE A 54 5.22 -1.91 4.21
C ILE A 54 3.82 -2.23 3.65
N VAL A 55 2.76 -2.09 4.45
CA VAL A 55 1.36 -2.29 3.98
C VAL A 55 0.98 -1.24 2.94
N ALA A 56 1.32 0.03 3.19
CA ALA A 56 1.03 1.11 2.25
C ALA A 56 1.83 0.93 0.95
N LEU A 57 3.10 0.53 1.05
CA LEU A 57 3.93 0.20 -0.11
C LEU A 57 3.34 -0.96 -0.90
N TRP A 58 2.98 -2.05 -0.24
CA TRP A 58 2.35 -3.22 -0.85
C TRP A 58 1.04 -2.84 -1.57
N GLY A 59 0.14 -2.14 -0.87
CA GLY A 59 -1.12 -1.67 -1.44
C GLY A 59 -0.93 -0.70 -2.61
N GLY A 60 0.01 0.23 -2.51
CA GLY A 60 0.34 1.19 -3.55
C GLY A 60 0.89 0.52 -4.81
N VAL A 61 1.86 -0.39 -4.65
CA VAL A 61 2.47 -1.13 -5.78
C VAL A 61 1.45 -2.05 -6.44
N LEU A 62 0.73 -2.88 -5.66
CA LEU A 62 -0.27 -3.78 -6.21
C LEU A 62 -1.40 -3.03 -6.90
N GLY A 63 -1.90 -1.95 -6.29
CA GLY A 63 -2.96 -1.15 -6.87
C GLY A 63 -2.53 -0.52 -8.20
N LEU A 64 -1.30 -0.01 -8.28
CA LEU A 64 -0.80 0.66 -9.48
C LEU A 64 -0.53 -0.33 -10.62
N PHE A 65 0.15 -1.43 -10.36
CA PHE A 65 0.63 -2.33 -11.40
C PHE A 65 -0.29 -3.51 -11.72
N VAL A 66 -1.11 -3.95 -10.76
CA VAL A 66 -1.96 -5.12 -10.92
C VAL A 66 -3.44 -4.75 -10.92
N ILE A 67 -3.95 -4.27 -9.79
CA ILE A 67 -5.40 -4.07 -9.60
C ILE A 67 -5.93 -2.99 -10.52
N GLY A 68 -5.21 -1.88 -10.69
CA GLY A 68 -5.59 -0.81 -11.60
C GLY A 68 -5.75 -1.31 -13.04
N ARG A 69 -4.85 -2.20 -13.50
CA ARG A 69 -4.92 -2.82 -14.82
C ARG A 69 -6.09 -3.81 -14.94
N LEU A 70 -6.35 -4.62 -13.91
CA LEU A 70 -7.47 -5.56 -13.89
C LEU A 70 -8.83 -4.85 -13.96
N TRP A 71 -8.91 -3.61 -13.48
CA TRP A 71 -10.11 -2.80 -13.50
C TRP A 71 -10.16 -1.85 -14.71
N GLY A 72 -9.40 -2.12 -15.75
CA GLY A 72 -9.38 -1.37 -16.99
C GLY A 72 -8.35 -0.24 -17.07
N GLY A 73 -7.45 -0.15 -16.10
CA GLY A 73 -6.36 0.83 -16.06
C GLY A 73 -6.85 2.27 -16.08
N LEU A 74 -6.07 3.15 -16.68
CA LEU A 74 -6.42 4.57 -16.82
C LEU A 74 -7.61 4.84 -17.78
N ARG A 75 -8.07 3.83 -18.53
CA ARG A 75 -9.18 3.98 -19.47
C ARG A 75 -10.54 3.85 -18.79
N SER A 76 -10.63 3.24 -17.62
CA SER A 76 -11.87 3.11 -16.85
C SER A 76 -11.89 4.06 -15.65
N ILE A 77 -13.08 4.46 -15.20
CA ILE A 77 -13.25 5.30 -14.00
C ILE A 77 -12.76 4.55 -12.77
N ALA A 78 -13.13 3.27 -12.64
CA ALA A 78 -12.70 2.43 -11.53
C ALA A 78 -11.18 2.24 -11.49
N GLY A 79 -10.54 1.96 -12.63
CA GLY A 79 -9.08 1.83 -12.71
C GLY A 79 -8.36 3.14 -12.36
N ARG A 80 -8.89 4.29 -12.78
CA ARG A 80 -8.36 5.60 -12.36
C ARG A 80 -8.52 5.83 -10.88
N ALA A 81 -9.65 5.45 -10.28
CA ALA A 81 -9.85 5.55 -8.83
C ALA A 81 -8.80 4.73 -8.07
N VAL A 82 -8.59 3.46 -8.46
CA VAL A 82 -7.56 2.60 -7.86
C VAL A 82 -6.16 3.19 -8.04
N THR A 83 -5.85 3.71 -9.22
CA THR A 83 -4.56 4.37 -9.48
C THR A 83 -4.33 5.57 -8.55
N CYS A 84 -5.35 6.40 -8.34
CA CYS A 84 -5.27 7.53 -7.42
C CYS A 84 -5.02 7.09 -5.98
N PHE A 85 -5.76 6.09 -5.47
CA PHE A 85 -5.50 5.54 -4.14
C PHE A 85 -4.09 4.98 -4.02
N SER A 86 -3.60 4.29 -5.04
CA SER A 86 -2.26 3.73 -5.07
C SER A 86 -1.18 4.81 -5.03
N LEU A 87 -1.36 5.90 -5.80
CA LEU A 87 -0.44 7.04 -5.75
C LEU A 87 -0.49 7.73 -4.39
N GLY A 88 -1.67 7.88 -3.79
CA GLY A 88 -1.81 8.40 -2.44
C GLY A 88 -1.04 7.57 -1.41
N LEU A 89 -1.14 6.23 -1.47
CA LEU A 89 -0.38 5.32 -0.61
C LEU A 89 1.13 5.46 -0.81
N LEU A 90 1.60 5.57 -2.07
CA LEU A 90 3.02 5.75 -2.36
C LEU A 90 3.54 7.11 -1.87
N MET A 91 2.76 8.16 -1.95
CA MET A 91 3.10 9.46 -1.36
C MET A 91 3.20 9.39 0.17
N GLN A 92 2.32 8.63 0.84
CA GLN A 92 2.43 8.34 2.27
C GLN A 92 3.74 7.62 2.60
N VAL A 93 4.11 6.60 1.80
CA VAL A 93 5.38 5.88 1.98
C VAL A 93 6.56 6.82 1.83
N LEU A 94 6.55 7.72 0.85
CA LEU A 94 7.61 8.72 0.68
C LEU A 94 7.71 9.64 1.90
N GLY A 95 6.59 10.18 2.38
CA GLY A 95 6.56 11.00 3.59
C GLY A 95 7.12 10.27 4.79
N GLN A 96 6.67 9.03 5.02
CA GLN A 96 7.15 8.22 6.13
C GLN A 96 8.63 7.86 6.01
N SER A 97 9.12 7.56 4.81
CA SER A 97 10.54 7.24 4.58
C SER A 97 11.45 8.44 4.90
N VAL A 98 11.02 9.64 4.55
CA VAL A 98 11.74 10.87 4.90
C VAL A 98 11.70 11.08 6.42
N TYR A 99 10.55 10.88 7.05
CA TYR A 99 10.40 10.95 8.50
C TYR A 99 11.36 9.99 9.22
N ASP A 100 11.37 8.73 8.79
CA ASP A 100 12.23 7.69 9.36
C ASP A 100 13.71 8.01 9.15
N PHE A 101 14.06 8.60 8.02
CA PHE A 101 15.43 9.04 7.75
C PHE A 101 15.91 10.08 8.76
N TYR A 102 15.12 11.11 9.07
CA TYR A 102 15.45 12.09 10.09
C TYR A 102 15.56 11.45 11.47
N THR A 103 14.59 10.62 11.83
CA THR A 103 14.48 10.06 13.20
C THR A 103 15.50 8.96 13.46
N ILE A 104 15.71 8.05 12.50
CA ILE A 104 16.55 6.85 12.70
C ILE A 104 18.00 7.11 12.32
N PHE A 105 18.23 7.72 11.15
CA PHE A 105 19.59 7.91 10.63
C PHE A 105 20.25 9.17 11.14
N LEU A 106 19.56 10.31 11.06
CA LEU A 106 20.13 11.59 11.48
C LEU A 106 19.98 11.81 12.99
N ARG A 107 19.01 11.14 13.65
CA ARG A 107 18.70 11.30 15.08
C ARG A 107 18.49 12.75 15.49
N VAL A 108 17.85 13.54 14.63
CA VAL A 108 17.51 14.94 14.85
C VAL A 108 16.00 15.11 14.88
N GLU A 109 15.55 16.17 15.51
CA GLU A 109 14.16 16.60 15.41
C GLU A 109 13.85 17.00 13.97
N ILE A 110 12.65 16.62 13.51
CA ILE A 110 12.25 16.88 12.14
C ILE A 110 11.97 18.37 11.99
N PRO A 111 12.64 19.05 11.05
CA PRO A 111 12.37 20.46 10.80
C PRO A 111 10.94 20.64 10.28
N TYR A 112 10.26 21.69 10.73
CA TYR A 112 8.94 22.04 10.22
C TYR A 112 9.01 23.37 9.47
N PRO A 113 8.58 23.44 8.21
CA PRO A 113 8.11 22.37 7.33
C PRO A 113 9.25 21.48 6.82
N SER A 114 8.96 20.17 6.61
CA SER A 114 9.92 19.19 6.14
C SER A 114 9.54 18.58 4.78
N LEU A 115 10.49 17.88 4.16
CA LEU A 115 10.21 17.11 2.94
C LEU A 115 9.19 15.96 3.20
N ALA A 116 9.07 15.47 4.44
CA ALA A 116 8.06 14.49 4.83
C ALA A 116 6.65 15.04 4.63
N ASP A 117 6.45 16.35 4.92
CA ASP A 117 5.16 17.00 4.77
C ASP A 117 4.67 17.00 3.31
N LEU A 118 5.58 17.11 2.34
CA LEU A 118 5.22 16.99 0.91
C LEU A 118 4.63 15.63 0.58
N GLY A 119 5.16 14.55 1.18
CA GLY A 119 4.60 13.20 1.03
C GLY A 119 3.23 13.08 1.67
N PHE A 120 3.08 13.50 2.93
CA PHE A 120 1.83 13.39 3.66
C PHE A 120 0.73 14.27 3.07
N PHE A 121 0.98 15.56 2.86
CA PHE A 121 0.00 16.47 2.25
C PHE A 121 -0.25 16.13 0.77
N GLY A 122 0.79 15.70 0.04
CA GLY A 122 0.66 15.29 -1.35
C GLY A 122 -0.24 14.08 -1.55
N SER A 123 -0.44 13.23 -0.55
CA SER A 123 -1.37 12.10 -0.62
C SER A 123 -2.85 12.51 -0.64
N ILE A 124 -3.18 13.64 0.01
CA ILE A 124 -4.56 14.10 0.20
C ILE A 124 -5.31 14.32 -1.13
N PRO A 125 -4.79 15.09 -2.09
CA PRO A 125 -5.48 15.31 -3.37
C PRO A 125 -5.72 14.01 -4.14
N PHE A 126 -4.81 13.05 -4.06
CA PHE A 126 -5.00 11.74 -4.67
C PHE A 126 -6.15 10.97 -4.03
N TYR A 127 -6.27 10.97 -2.70
CA TYR A 127 -7.37 10.33 -2.00
C TYR A 127 -8.71 11.01 -2.32
N ILE A 128 -8.76 12.35 -2.28
CA ILE A 128 -9.98 13.10 -2.59
C ILE A 128 -10.45 12.77 -4.02
N TYR A 129 -9.54 12.84 -5.00
CA TYR A 129 -9.90 12.55 -6.39
C TYR A 129 -10.27 11.08 -6.59
N GLY A 130 -9.60 10.15 -5.90
CA GLY A 130 -9.94 8.73 -5.89
C GLY A 130 -11.35 8.47 -5.38
N ILE A 131 -11.76 9.13 -4.29
CA ILE A 131 -13.12 9.03 -3.73
C ILE A 131 -14.17 9.58 -4.71
N ILE A 132 -13.92 10.72 -5.32
CA ILE A 132 -14.82 11.30 -6.34
C ILE A 132 -15.02 10.35 -7.51
N LEU A 133 -13.93 9.75 -8.01
CA LEU A 133 -14.02 8.77 -9.09
C LEU A 133 -14.78 7.51 -8.67
N LEU A 134 -14.55 7.03 -7.43
CA LEU A 134 -15.26 5.87 -6.91
C LEU A 134 -16.76 6.14 -6.76
N GLY A 135 -17.14 7.32 -6.26
CA GLY A 135 -18.54 7.75 -6.18
C GLY A 135 -19.22 7.76 -7.56
N ARG A 136 -18.52 8.20 -8.61
CA ARG A 136 -19.03 8.16 -9.99
C ARG A 136 -19.27 6.74 -10.50
N THR A 137 -18.47 5.75 -10.08
CA THR A 137 -18.72 4.35 -10.45
C THR A 137 -19.99 3.79 -9.82
N SER A 138 -20.40 4.34 -8.66
CA SER A 138 -21.63 3.96 -7.94
C SER A 138 -22.87 4.75 -8.39
N GLY A 139 -22.76 5.54 -9.48
CA GLY A 139 -23.88 6.33 -10.02
C GLY A 139 -24.15 7.64 -9.28
N ILE A 140 -23.35 8.01 -8.30
CA ILE A 140 -23.47 9.30 -7.61
C ILE A 140 -23.00 10.40 -8.57
N ARG A 141 -23.86 11.36 -8.85
CA ARG A 141 -23.52 12.60 -9.59
C ARG A 141 -23.18 13.67 -8.54
N PHE A 142 -21.94 14.13 -8.53
CA PHE A 142 -21.50 15.29 -7.79
C PHE A 142 -21.69 16.53 -8.65
#